data_3ebd21fd6acca45eb1fb3c82827ae259
#
_entry.id   3ebd21fd6acca45eb1fb3c82827ae259
#
_cell.length_a   1.000
_cell.length_b   1.000
_cell.length_c   1.000
_cell.angle_alpha   90.00
_cell.angle_beta   90.00
_cell.angle_gamma   90.00
#
_symmetry.space_group_name_H-M   'P 1'
#
loop_
_entity.id
_entity.type
_entity.pdbx_description
1 polymer ?
#
loop_
_entity_poly.entity_id
_entity_poly.type
_entity_poly.pdbx_seq_one_letter_code
_entity_poly.pdbx_strand_id
1 'polypeptide(L)'
;MSLGNSFTIINTGRFTEQKNQSFILDIVDVLKKDRHDVKLLLLGDGPLKGLYKSKVRQLGLSDIVLFLGVKPNVQDYLSAADCYLMPSLYEGLPVAGIEAECSGLPCFFSDDITEEVRLSDQAHFLPLSLGEKGWASEVMKYDFGESRLKMADSVKNAGYDIQDVAKVWGLSIC
;
A
#
# COMPACT_ATOMS: atom_id res chain seq x y z
N MET A 1 -7.07 15.05 -9.57
CA MET A 1 -5.68 15.23 -9.09
C MET A 1 -4.79 14.55 -10.11
N SER A 2 -3.86 15.25 -10.74
CA SER A 2 -2.92 14.62 -11.67
C SER A 2 -1.70 14.18 -10.86
N LEU A 3 -1.41 12.88 -10.81
CA LEU A 3 -0.18 12.34 -10.22
C LEU A 3 0.99 12.44 -11.20
N GLY A 4 0.73 12.82 -12.46
CA GLY A 4 1.75 12.94 -13.50
C GLY A 4 2.48 11.62 -13.74
N ASN A 5 3.80 11.70 -13.93
CA ASN A 5 4.70 10.54 -14.05
C ASN A 5 5.34 10.17 -12.70
N SER A 6 4.67 10.44 -11.56
CA SER A 6 5.20 10.14 -10.25
C SER A 6 5.13 8.65 -9.94
N PHE A 7 6.15 8.11 -9.29
CA PHE A 7 6.10 6.80 -8.64
C PHE A 7 5.23 6.90 -7.38
N THR A 8 4.06 6.29 -7.41
CA THR A 8 3.03 6.47 -6.41
C THR A 8 2.88 5.24 -5.52
N ILE A 9 3.20 5.39 -4.26
CA ILE A 9 2.99 4.41 -3.20
C ILE A 9 1.64 4.69 -2.54
N ILE A 10 0.89 3.65 -2.19
CA ILE A 10 -0.38 3.78 -1.49
C ILE A 10 -0.43 2.90 -0.25
N ASN A 11 -1.08 3.38 0.79
CA ASN A 11 -1.51 2.61 1.95
C ASN A 11 -2.94 3.00 2.31
N THR A 12 -3.75 2.02 2.68
CA THR A 12 -5.13 2.20 3.10
C THR A 12 -5.36 1.58 4.46
N GLY A 13 -6.03 2.29 5.36
CA GLY A 13 -6.35 1.76 6.67
C GLY A 13 -6.45 2.81 7.77
N ARG A 14 -6.84 2.34 8.97
CA ARG A 14 -6.93 3.19 10.15
C ARG A 14 -5.53 3.59 10.63
N PHE A 15 -5.33 4.86 11.01
CA PHE A 15 -4.04 5.36 11.50
C PHE A 15 -3.86 4.98 12.98
N THR A 16 -3.27 3.81 13.20
CA THR A 16 -3.00 3.17 14.50
C THR A 16 -1.59 2.62 14.55
N GLU A 17 -1.08 2.28 15.72
CA GLU A 17 0.23 1.64 15.88
C GLU A 17 0.29 0.31 15.12
N GLN A 18 -0.76 -0.50 15.19
CA GLN A 18 -0.87 -1.78 14.50
C GLN A 18 -0.56 -1.67 13.00
N LYS A 19 -1.10 -0.65 12.31
CA LYS A 19 -0.92 -0.43 10.86
C LYS A 19 0.44 0.16 10.49
N ASN A 20 1.17 0.69 11.45
CA ASN A 20 2.57 1.11 11.33
C ASN A 20 2.88 2.06 10.16
N GLN A 21 1.96 3.00 9.85
CA GLN A 21 2.20 3.98 8.78
C GLN A 21 3.41 4.87 9.07
N SER A 22 3.83 4.99 10.34
CA SER A 22 5.07 5.67 10.70
C SER A 22 6.27 5.08 9.96
N PHE A 23 6.36 3.76 9.87
CA PHE A 23 7.43 3.06 9.16
C PHE A 23 7.37 3.31 7.64
N ILE A 24 6.16 3.44 7.06
CA ILE A 24 6.02 3.84 5.64
C ILE A 24 6.64 5.22 5.39
N LEU A 25 6.46 6.17 6.32
CA LEU A 25 7.07 7.50 6.21
C LEU A 25 8.60 7.42 6.22
N ASP A 26 9.18 6.52 7.02
CA ASP A 26 10.63 6.30 7.06
C ASP A 26 11.14 5.68 5.74
N ILE A 27 10.41 4.71 5.18
CA ILE A 27 10.71 4.12 3.85
C ILE A 27 10.71 5.22 2.78
N VAL A 28 9.69 6.08 2.76
CA VAL A 28 9.57 7.16 1.78
C VAL A 28 10.67 8.20 1.96
N ASP A 29 11.12 8.47 3.20
CA ASP A 29 12.27 9.34 3.46
C ASP A 29 13.57 8.79 2.86
N VAL A 30 13.73 7.47 2.85
CA VAL A 30 14.85 6.83 2.15
C VAL A 30 14.67 6.95 0.65
N LEU A 31 13.51 6.57 0.11
CA LEU A 31 13.24 6.55 -1.33
C LEU A 31 13.39 7.91 -2.00
N LYS A 32 12.99 9.00 -1.34
CA LYS A 32 13.09 10.36 -1.91
C LYS A 32 14.51 10.80 -2.23
N LYS A 33 15.54 10.15 -1.65
CA LYS A 33 16.95 10.48 -1.89
C LYS A 33 17.41 10.01 -3.26
N ASP A 34 16.85 8.88 -3.71
CA ASP A 34 17.20 8.24 -4.98
C ASP A 34 16.12 8.49 -6.06
N ARG A 35 14.89 8.87 -5.65
CA ARG A 35 13.73 9.06 -6.51
C ARG A 35 13.00 10.37 -6.20
N HIS A 36 13.24 11.40 -7.00
CA HIS A 36 12.60 12.72 -6.77
C HIS A 36 11.12 12.77 -7.18
N ASP A 37 10.62 11.77 -7.89
CA ASP A 37 9.25 11.66 -8.38
C ASP A 37 8.32 10.87 -7.44
N VAL A 38 8.79 10.44 -6.26
CA VAL A 38 7.99 9.62 -5.34
C VAL A 38 6.81 10.41 -4.74
N LYS A 39 5.66 9.75 -4.64
CA LYS A 39 4.46 10.20 -3.91
C LYS A 39 3.95 9.10 -3.00
N LEU A 40 3.37 9.49 -1.87
CA LEU A 40 2.69 8.59 -0.95
C LEU A 40 1.24 9.03 -0.73
N LEU A 41 0.31 8.13 -1.01
CA LEU A 41 -1.11 8.31 -0.74
C LEU A 41 -1.47 7.54 0.55
N LEU A 42 -1.96 8.26 1.55
CA LEU A 42 -2.48 7.69 2.79
C LEU A 42 -4.00 7.87 2.84
N LEU A 43 -4.73 6.76 2.62
CA LEU A 43 -6.18 6.71 2.70
C LEU A 43 -6.61 6.18 4.07
N GLY A 44 -7.46 6.91 4.75
CA GLY A 44 -7.98 6.56 6.05
C GLY A 44 -7.90 7.71 7.05
N ASP A 45 -8.21 7.38 8.29
CA ASP A 45 -8.16 8.30 9.43
C ASP A 45 -7.85 7.52 10.70
N GLY A 46 -7.52 8.19 11.78
CA GLY A 46 -7.28 7.54 13.05
C GLY A 46 -6.54 8.41 14.07
N PRO A 47 -6.37 7.90 15.30
CA PRO A 47 -5.82 8.69 16.41
C PRO A 47 -4.39 9.18 16.16
N LEU A 48 -3.59 8.48 15.34
CA LEU A 48 -2.21 8.84 15.08
C LEU A 48 -2.02 9.82 13.90
N LYS A 49 -3.09 10.28 13.25
CA LYS A 49 -3.02 11.22 12.12
C LYS A 49 -2.22 12.48 12.41
N GLY A 50 -2.42 13.06 13.61
CA GLY A 50 -1.68 14.25 14.03
C GLY A 50 -0.18 14.00 14.18
N LEU A 51 0.18 12.86 14.76
CA LEU A 51 1.57 12.42 14.89
C LEU A 51 2.23 12.23 13.52
N TYR A 52 1.55 11.54 12.60
CA TYR A 52 2.07 11.31 11.25
C TYR A 52 2.26 12.60 10.45
N LYS A 53 1.31 13.55 10.56
CA LYS A 53 1.48 14.88 9.95
C LYS A 53 2.70 15.64 10.52
N SER A 54 2.97 15.49 11.81
CA SER A 54 4.16 16.09 12.44
C SER A 54 5.44 15.44 11.92
N LYS A 55 5.49 14.10 11.84
CA LYS A 55 6.62 13.35 11.28
C LYS A 55 6.87 13.72 9.82
N VAL A 56 5.81 13.85 9.01
CA VAL A 56 5.92 14.30 7.61
C VAL A 56 6.63 15.66 7.50
N ARG A 57 6.28 16.62 8.38
CA ARG A 57 6.96 17.93 8.41
C ARG A 57 8.42 17.80 8.84
N GLN A 58 8.71 17.03 9.88
CA GLN A 58 10.06 16.79 10.38
C GLN A 58 10.98 16.16 9.33
N LEU A 59 10.46 15.22 8.55
CA LEU A 59 11.19 14.54 7.48
C LEU A 59 11.23 15.35 6.16
N GLY A 60 10.56 16.50 6.09
CA GLY A 60 10.48 17.29 4.84
C GLY A 60 9.76 16.55 3.72
N LEU A 61 8.66 15.86 4.05
CA LEU A 61 7.85 15.08 3.12
C LEU A 61 6.52 15.76 2.76
N SER A 62 6.34 17.04 3.08
CA SER A 62 5.06 17.75 2.94
C SER A 62 4.55 17.80 1.50
N ASP A 63 5.44 17.84 0.51
CA ASP A 63 5.10 17.85 -0.93
C ASP A 63 4.98 16.43 -1.53
N ILE A 64 5.32 15.41 -0.75
CA ILE A 64 5.36 13.99 -1.15
C ILE A 64 4.14 13.24 -0.62
N VAL A 65 3.78 13.46 0.65
CA VAL A 65 2.74 12.68 1.37
C VAL A 65 1.39 13.38 1.33
N LEU A 66 0.39 12.67 0.82
CA LEU A 66 -0.98 13.14 0.72
C LEU A 66 -1.89 12.36 1.68
N PHE A 67 -2.44 13.05 2.68
CA PHE A 67 -3.47 12.51 3.58
C PHE A 67 -4.84 12.71 2.96
N LEU A 68 -5.40 11.69 2.35
CA LEU A 68 -6.64 11.79 1.57
C LEU A 68 -7.92 11.58 2.40
N GLY A 69 -7.78 11.11 3.65
CA GLY A 69 -8.93 10.76 4.49
C GLY A 69 -9.62 9.47 4.05
N VAL A 70 -10.78 9.22 4.60
CA VAL A 70 -11.61 8.06 4.20
C VAL A 70 -12.25 8.34 2.85
N LYS A 71 -12.19 7.38 1.94
CA LYS A 71 -12.72 7.49 0.57
C LYS A 71 -13.67 6.32 0.29
N PRO A 72 -14.82 6.59 -0.37
CA PRO A 72 -15.73 5.51 -0.79
C PRO A 72 -15.25 4.75 -2.03
N ASN A 73 -14.40 5.37 -2.84
CA ASN A 73 -13.89 4.86 -4.11
C ASN A 73 -12.39 4.49 -4.02
N VAL A 74 -12.03 3.61 -3.08
CA VAL A 74 -10.62 3.22 -2.83
C VAL A 74 -9.97 2.63 -4.08
N GLN A 75 -10.73 1.88 -4.89
CA GLN A 75 -10.25 1.22 -6.11
C GLN A 75 -9.67 2.20 -7.12
N ASP A 76 -10.21 3.42 -7.24
CA ASP A 76 -9.69 4.44 -8.15
C ASP A 76 -8.26 4.87 -7.74
N TYR A 77 -8.01 4.95 -6.44
CA TYR A 77 -6.69 5.30 -5.90
C TYR A 77 -5.71 4.14 -6.01
N LEU A 78 -6.16 2.91 -5.75
CA LEU A 78 -5.35 1.71 -5.94
C LEU A 78 -4.94 1.58 -7.41
N SER A 79 -5.89 1.75 -8.34
CA SER A 79 -5.60 1.70 -9.78
C SER A 79 -4.64 2.79 -10.27
N ALA A 80 -4.53 3.90 -9.56
CA ALA A 80 -3.63 5.01 -9.89
C ALA A 80 -2.25 4.92 -9.22
N ALA A 81 -2.04 3.95 -8.32
CA ALA A 81 -0.78 3.73 -7.62
C ALA A 81 0.13 2.72 -8.35
N ASP A 82 1.41 2.70 -8.02
CA ASP A 82 2.39 1.76 -8.57
C ASP A 82 2.68 0.59 -7.62
N CYS A 83 2.59 0.81 -6.30
CA CYS A 83 2.69 -0.27 -5.32
C CYS A 83 1.93 0.03 -4.03
N TYR A 84 1.65 -1.03 -3.29
CA TYR A 84 0.99 -1.01 -1.99
C TYR A 84 1.96 -1.41 -0.88
N LEU A 85 2.05 -0.63 0.19
CA LEU A 85 2.86 -0.97 1.37
C LEU A 85 1.96 -1.21 2.58
N MET A 86 2.14 -2.35 3.25
CA MET A 86 1.45 -2.70 4.50
C MET A 86 2.43 -3.30 5.52
N PRO A 87 3.25 -2.49 6.18
CA PRO A 87 4.19 -2.94 7.21
C PRO A 87 3.51 -3.07 8.57
N SER A 88 2.31 -3.64 8.63
CA SER A 88 1.56 -3.82 9.87
C SER A 88 2.31 -4.71 10.85
N LEU A 89 2.20 -4.42 12.15
CA LEU A 89 2.84 -5.22 13.20
C LEU A 89 2.15 -6.59 13.37
N TYR A 90 0.88 -6.66 13.09
CA TYR A 90 0.06 -7.88 13.08
C TYR A 90 -1.26 -7.61 12.35
N GLU A 91 -1.78 -8.61 11.66
CA GLU A 91 -3.10 -8.62 11.04
C GLU A 91 -3.67 -10.04 11.09
N GLY A 92 -4.99 -10.12 11.22
CA GLY A 92 -5.71 -11.31 10.76
C GLY A 92 -5.69 -11.34 9.22
N LEU A 93 -6.84 -11.50 8.57
CA LEU A 93 -6.91 -11.37 7.12
C LEU A 93 -7.14 -9.89 6.74
N PRO A 94 -6.12 -9.17 6.20
CA PRO A 94 -6.25 -7.76 5.90
C PRO A 94 -6.98 -7.53 4.57
N VAL A 95 -8.28 -7.21 4.64
CA VAL A 95 -9.12 -6.93 3.45
C VAL A 95 -8.48 -5.87 2.53
N ALA A 96 -7.88 -4.84 3.12
CA ALA A 96 -7.20 -3.79 2.35
C ALA A 96 -6.01 -4.31 1.52
N GLY A 97 -5.31 -5.34 1.99
CA GLY A 97 -4.26 -6.02 1.23
C GLY A 97 -4.83 -6.81 0.06
N ILE A 98 -5.94 -7.53 0.30
CA ILE A 98 -6.68 -8.25 -0.75
C ILE A 98 -7.16 -7.27 -1.83
N GLU A 99 -7.77 -6.15 -1.45
CA GLU A 99 -8.21 -5.11 -2.40
C GLU A 99 -7.06 -4.58 -3.25
N ALA A 100 -5.88 -4.39 -2.65
CA ALA A 100 -4.69 -3.92 -3.36
C ALA A 100 -4.20 -4.96 -4.39
N GLU A 101 -4.10 -6.24 -4.02
CA GLU A 101 -3.74 -7.31 -4.95
C GLU A 101 -4.77 -7.47 -6.07
N CYS A 102 -6.08 -7.44 -5.74
CA CYS A 102 -7.16 -7.47 -6.73
C CYS A 102 -7.10 -6.30 -7.72
N SER A 103 -6.52 -5.17 -7.31
CA SER A 103 -6.29 -4.01 -8.20
C SER A 103 -5.03 -4.15 -9.06
N GLY A 104 -4.34 -5.30 -8.98
CA GLY A 104 -3.13 -5.56 -9.74
C GLY A 104 -1.91 -4.79 -9.25
N LEU A 105 -1.82 -4.48 -7.96
CA LEU A 105 -0.67 -3.81 -7.37
C LEU A 105 0.36 -4.80 -6.84
N PRO A 106 1.66 -4.59 -7.10
CA PRO A 106 2.70 -5.19 -6.28
C PRO A 106 2.51 -4.77 -4.84
N CYS A 107 2.40 -5.77 -3.95
CA CYS A 107 2.12 -5.56 -2.54
C CYS A 107 3.31 -5.97 -1.69
N PHE A 108 3.76 -5.09 -0.80
CA PHE A 108 4.83 -5.36 0.15
C PHE A 108 4.21 -5.39 1.55
N PHE A 109 4.12 -6.57 2.09
CA PHE A 109 3.56 -6.87 3.40
C PHE A 109 4.67 -7.14 4.42
N SER A 110 4.41 -6.87 5.70
CA SER A 110 5.25 -7.41 6.74
C SER A 110 5.04 -8.93 6.84
N ASP A 111 6.07 -9.70 7.20
CA ASP A 111 5.97 -11.14 7.45
C ASP A 111 5.24 -11.48 8.77
N ASP A 112 4.87 -10.48 9.57
CA ASP A 112 3.96 -10.60 10.71
C ASP A 112 2.46 -10.66 10.30
N ILE A 113 2.15 -10.55 9.00
CA ILE A 113 0.80 -10.71 8.44
C ILE A 113 0.61 -12.15 7.95
N THR A 114 -0.61 -12.68 8.10
CA THR A 114 -0.92 -14.02 7.58
C THR A 114 -0.68 -14.13 6.06
N GLU A 115 -0.04 -15.21 5.63
CA GLU A 115 0.15 -15.47 4.19
C GLU A 115 -1.16 -15.77 3.43
N GLU A 116 -2.28 -15.93 4.12
CA GLU A 116 -3.60 -16.07 3.49
C GLU A 116 -4.00 -14.84 2.66
N VAL A 117 -3.34 -13.68 2.87
CA VAL A 117 -3.53 -12.49 2.03
C VAL A 117 -2.93 -12.64 0.65
N ARG A 118 -2.01 -13.58 0.43
CA ARG A 118 -1.33 -13.81 -0.85
C ARG A 118 -2.29 -14.35 -1.89
N LEU A 119 -2.59 -13.55 -2.91
CA LEU A 119 -3.41 -13.95 -4.05
C LEU A 119 -2.59 -14.14 -5.33
N SER A 120 -1.37 -13.59 -5.37
CA SER A 120 -0.53 -13.58 -6.54
C SER A 120 0.97 -13.67 -6.19
N ASP A 121 1.81 -13.89 -7.20
CA ASP A 121 3.27 -13.83 -7.07
C ASP A 121 3.81 -12.41 -6.81
N GLN A 122 2.91 -11.41 -6.80
CA GLN A 122 3.24 -10.01 -6.56
C GLN A 122 3.11 -9.61 -5.09
N ALA A 123 2.73 -10.54 -4.22
CA ALA A 123 2.73 -10.38 -2.77
C ALA A 123 4.10 -10.72 -2.19
N HIS A 124 4.82 -9.70 -1.76
CA HIS A 124 6.16 -9.80 -1.18
C HIS A 124 6.07 -9.63 0.33
N PHE A 125 6.54 -10.63 1.08
CA PHE A 125 6.59 -10.58 2.54
C PHE A 125 7.99 -10.23 3.00
N LEU A 126 8.11 -9.16 3.77
CA LEU A 126 9.39 -8.61 4.21
C LEU A 126 9.42 -8.49 5.74
N PRO A 127 10.47 -8.97 6.40
CA PRO A 127 10.60 -8.77 7.84
C PRO A 127 10.79 -7.28 8.18
N LEU A 128 10.11 -6.82 9.22
CA LEU A 128 10.28 -5.44 9.72
C LEU A 128 11.71 -5.17 10.18
N SER A 129 12.45 -6.22 10.58
CA SER A 129 13.86 -6.15 10.97
C SER A 129 14.82 -5.75 9.85
N LEU A 130 14.40 -5.79 8.58
CA LEU A 130 15.17 -5.21 7.47
C LEU A 130 15.32 -3.68 7.59
N GLY A 131 14.46 -3.04 8.40
CA GLY A 131 14.41 -1.60 8.53
C GLY A 131 13.95 -0.89 7.25
N GLU A 132 13.80 0.42 7.35
CA GLU A 132 13.31 1.27 6.27
C GLU A 132 14.19 1.23 4.99
N LYS A 133 15.51 1.08 5.16
CA LYS A 133 16.45 0.97 4.04
C LYS A 133 16.30 -0.35 3.29
N GLY A 134 16.13 -1.45 4.02
CA GLY A 134 15.91 -2.76 3.42
C GLY A 134 14.61 -2.79 2.64
N TRP A 135 13.53 -2.29 3.20
CA TRP A 135 12.24 -2.19 2.51
C TRP A 135 12.32 -1.28 1.27
N ALA A 136 12.95 -0.11 1.38
CA ALA A 136 13.16 0.78 0.24
C ALA A 136 13.94 0.09 -0.89
N SER A 137 15.00 -0.67 -0.53
CA SER A 137 15.78 -1.44 -1.51
C SER A 137 14.95 -2.51 -2.21
N GLU A 138 14.10 -3.26 -1.49
CA GLU A 138 13.23 -4.28 -2.11
C GLU A 138 12.20 -3.64 -3.04
N VAL A 139 11.57 -2.53 -2.64
CA VAL A 139 10.67 -1.77 -3.50
C VAL A 139 11.37 -1.29 -4.77
N MET A 140 12.61 -0.79 -4.66
CA MET A 140 13.37 -0.28 -5.83
C MET A 140 13.87 -1.37 -6.79
N LYS A 141 14.06 -2.60 -6.31
CA LYS A 141 14.45 -3.74 -7.16
C LYS A 141 13.31 -4.25 -8.02
N TYR A 142 12.08 -3.95 -7.65
CA TYR A 142 10.92 -4.45 -8.34
C TYR A 142 10.74 -3.78 -9.72
N ASP A 143 10.53 -4.60 -10.76
CA ASP A 143 10.24 -4.11 -12.11
C ASP A 143 8.74 -3.83 -12.27
N PHE A 144 8.37 -2.57 -12.22
CA PHE A 144 6.99 -2.12 -12.35
C PHE A 144 6.48 -2.08 -13.81
N GLY A 145 7.34 -2.39 -14.81
CA GLY A 145 7.03 -2.18 -16.23
C GLY A 145 6.08 -3.21 -16.87
N GLU A 146 6.11 -4.47 -16.44
CA GLU A 146 5.33 -5.55 -17.07
C GLU A 146 4.15 -6.08 -16.25
N SER A 147 4.05 -5.74 -14.98
CA SER A 147 3.30 -6.55 -14.03
C SER A 147 1.79 -6.30 -13.99
N ARG A 148 1.34 -5.07 -14.29
CA ARG A 148 -0.06 -4.65 -14.06
C ARG A 148 -1.11 -5.45 -14.84
N LEU A 149 -0.84 -5.80 -16.10
CA LEU A 149 -1.80 -6.54 -16.96
C LEU A 149 -1.86 -8.03 -16.61
N LYS A 150 -0.70 -8.62 -16.27
CA LYS A 150 -0.62 -10.05 -15.91
C LYS A 150 -1.28 -10.36 -14.56
N MET A 151 -1.33 -9.38 -13.65
CA MET A 151 -1.84 -9.55 -12.30
C MET A 151 -3.36 -9.60 -12.21
N ALA A 152 -4.05 -8.75 -12.95
CA ALA A 152 -5.51 -8.78 -13.01
C ALA A 152 -6.03 -10.15 -13.46
N ASP A 153 -5.33 -10.80 -14.41
CA ASP A 153 -5.67 -12.14 -14.88
C ASP A 153 -5.33 -13.23 -13.85
N SER A 154 -4.23 -13.11 -13.12
CA SER A 154 -3.82 -14.09 -12.10
C SER A 154 -4.77 -14.11 -10.91
N VAL A 155 -5.16 -12.95 -10.41
CA VAL A 155 -6.11 -12.80 -9.29
C VAL A 155 -7.50 -13.33 -9.68
N LYS A 156 -7.95 -13.06 -10.90
CA LYS A 156 -9.21 -13.57 -11.44
C LYS A 156 -9.17 -15.10 -11.57
N ASN A 157 -8.05 -15.65 -12.02
CA ASN A 157 -7.84 -17.10 -12.15
C ASN A 157 -7.74 -17.80 -10.78
N ALA A 158 -7.31 -17.11 -9.72
CA ALA A 158 -7.34 -17.61 -8.34
C ALA A 158 -8.74 -17.62 -7.71
N GLY A 159 -9.79 -17.20 -8.45
CA GLY A 159 -11.18 -17.21 -8.00
C GLY A 159 -11.60 -15.99 -7.18
N TYR A 160 -10.76 -14.97 -7.12
CA TYR A 160 -11.06 -13.71 -6.44
C TYR A 160 -11.44 -12.62 -7.44
N ASP A 161 -12.67 -12.69 -7.97
CA ASP A 161 -13.25 -11.51 -8.60
C ASP A 161 -13.67 -10.55 -7.47
N ILE A 162 -13.33 -9.27 -7.60
CA ILE A 162 -13.66 -8.23 -6.61
C ILE A 162 -15.17 -8.16 -6.33
N GLN A 163 -16.01 -8.53 -7.31
CA GLN A 163 -17.45 -8.63 -7.15
C GLN A 163 -17.86 -9.84 -6.31
N ASP A 164 -17.10 -10.92 -6.34
CA ASP A 164 -17.39 -12.14 -5.58
C ASP A 164 -16.87 -12.03 -4.13
N VAL A 165 -15.71 -11.41 -3.92
CA VAL A 165 -15.18 -11.09 -2.59
C VAL A 165 -16.17 -10.17 -1.84
N ALA A 166 -16.70 -9.15 -2.50
CA ALA A 166 -17.68 -8.24 -1.90
C ALA A 166 -18.98 -8.95 -1.52
N LYS A 167 -19.48 -9.91 -2.32
CA LYS A 167 -20.69 -10.69 -2.01
C LYS A 167 -20.48 -11.62 -0.82
N VAL A 168 -19.34 -12.29 -0.73
CA VAL A 168 -19.01 -13.21 0.38
C VAL A 168 -18.93 -12.47 1.72
N TRP A 169 -18.48 -11.22 1.72
CA TRP A 169 -18.30 -10.42 2.95
C TRP A 169 -19.41 -9.40 3.20
N GLY A 170 -20.50 -9.42 2.41
CA GLY A 170 -21.63 -8.51 2.59
C GLY A 170 -21.30 -7.04 2.33
N LEU A 171 -20.25 -6.76 1.57
CA LEU A 171 -19.84 -5.42 1.17
C LEU A 171 -20.60 -5.03 -0.09
N SER A 172 -21.42 -3.96 -0.01
CA SER A 172 -22.04 -3.37 -1.20
C SER A 172 -20.98 -2.59 -1.98
N ILE A 173 -20.64 -3.10 -3.16
CA ILE A 173 -19.89 -2.31 -4.15
C ILE A 173 -20.96 -1.51 -4.92
N CYS A 174 -21.02 -0.21 -4.67
CA CYS A 174 -21.74 0.73 -5.52
C CYS A 174 -20.81 1.26 -6.62
#